data_8e001b4ffe6bc7b5bb15736552260740
#
_entry.id   8e001b4ffe6bc7b5bb15736552260740
#
_cell.length_a   1.000
_cell.length_b   1.000
_cell.length_c   1.000
_cell.angle_alpha   90.00
_cell.angle_beta   90.00
_cell.angle_gamma   90.00
#
_symmetry.space_group_name_H-M   'P 1'
#
loop_
_entity.id
_entity.type
_entity.pdbx_description
1 polymer ?
#
loop_
_entity_poly.entity_id
_entity_poly.type
_entity_poly.pdbx_seq_one_letter_code
_entity_poly.pdbx_strand_id
1 'polypeptide(L)'
;MACALGLCFVAACGGAGQYGFARTYQPLVSERGHYESAEELPYEQVKTSPYEYKTKEITWFGVVENLAELPDGRTELTLAVRLHQARHLCKDEYEDSCRLTVSDTSTGKFIARLKLNSGERAGKERVWVGSLLKIYGHPTGDYDDHGDPVIDTTYYRHWPRGTYVTTAQRAAMTR
;
A
#
# COMPACT_ATOMS: atom_id res chain seq x y z
N MET A 1 61.41 13.94 8.02
CA MET A 1 60.74 12.86 7.25
C MET A 1 59.33 12.68 7.84
N ALA A 2 58.30 13.21 7.20
CA ALA A 2 56.91 13.13 7.63
C ALA A 2 56.21 12.10 6.73
N CYS A 3 55.77 10.97 7.30
CA CYS A 3 55.02 9.93 6.62
C CYS A 3 53.55 10.31 6.68
N ALA A 4 52.97 10.73 5.54
CA ALA A 4 51.52 10.94 5.40
C ALA A 4 50.83 9.59 5.18
N LEU A 5 50.08 9.12 6.18
CA LEU A 5 49.18 7.96 6.04
C LEU A 5 47.97 8.38 5.24
N GLY A 6 47.92 7.98 3.96
CA GLY A 6 46.72 8.12 3.14
C GLY A 6 45.65 7.10 3.57
N LEU A 7 44.56 7.59 4.14
CA LEU A 7 43.35 6.78 4.39
C LEU A 7 42.64 6.53 3.05
N CYS A 8 42.80 5.32 2.49
CA CYS A 8 41.94 4.84 1.39
C CYS A 8 40.55 4.57 1.93
N PHE A 9 39.58 5.48 1.69
CA PHE A 9 38.16 5.17 1.81
C PHE A 9 37.79 4.21 0.68
N VAL A 10 37.68 2.93 1.01
CA VAL A 10 37.05 1.95 0.13
C VAL A 10 35.55 2.21 0.22
N ALA A 11 35.00 2.98 -0.73
CA ALA A 11 33.58 3.06 -0.93
C ALA A 11 33.12 1.66 -1.36
N ALA A 12 32.59 0.89 -0.41
CA ALA A 12 31.91 -0.35 -0.68
C ALA A 12 30.62 -0.01 -1.43
N CYS A 13 30.69 0.11 -2.76
CA CYS A 13 29.52 -0.02 -3.63
C CYS A 13 29.05 -1.46 -3.49
N GLY A 14 28.25 -1.73 -2.46
CA GLY A 14 27.49 -2.97 -2.38
C GLY A 14 26.62 -3.03 -3.61
N GLY A 15 26.91 -3.95 -4.53
CA GLY A 15 26.09 -4.19 -5.70
C GLY A 15 24.64 -4.42 -5.25
N ALA A 16 23.70 -3.93 -6.04
CA ALA A 16 22.28 -3.95 -5.70
C ALA A 16 21.68 -5.37 -5.57
N GLY A 17 22.46 -6.44 -5.61
CA GLY A 17 21.97 -7.81 -5.56
C GLY A 17 21.01 -8.15 -6.71
N GLN A 18 20.45 -9.35 -6.70
CA GLN A 18 19.51 -9.81 -7.73
C GLN A 18 18.20 -8.99 -7.74
N TYR A 19 17.85 -8.33 -6.63
CA TYR A 19 16.64 -7.53 -6.46
C TYR A 19 16.98 -6.20 -5.78
N GLY A 20 17.80 -5.38 -6.42
CA GLY A 20 18.30 -4.16 -5.77
C GLY A 20 17.81 -2.86 -6.37
N PHE A 21 17.18 -2.91 -7.53
CA PHE A 21 16.71 -1.71 -8.20
C PHE A 21 15.40 -1.25 -7.57
N ALA A 22 15.40 -0.01 -7.12
CA ALA A 22 14.28 0.56 -6.42
C ALA A 22 13.60 1.62 -7.30
N ARG A 23 12.49 1.25 -7.91
CA ARG A 23 11.59 2.24 -8.54
C ARG A 23 10.71 2.86 -7.46
N THR A 24 10.45 4.15 -7.60
CA THR A 24 9.43 4.83 -6.82
C THR A 24 8.04 4.46 -7.34
N TYR A 25 7.03 4.55 -6.46
CA TYR A 25 5.65 4.34 -6.85
C TYR A 25 5.26 5.28 -7.99
N GLN A 26 4.63 4.71 -9.02
CA GLN A 26 4.07 5.46 -10.13
C GLN A 26 2.56 5.17 -10.22
N PRO A 27 1.71 6.20 -10.13
CA PRO A 27 0.28 6.02 -10.28
C PRO A 27 -0.07 5.62 -11.72
N LEU A 28 -1.10 4.80 -11.87
CA LEU A 28 -1.71 4.52 -13.17
C LEU A 28 -2.33 5.81 -13.74
N VAL A 29 -2.57 5.85 -15.05
CA VAL A 29 -3.23 7.00 -15.69
C VAL A 29 -4.60 7.27 -15.06
N SER A 30 -5.37 6.22 -14.77
CA SER A 30 -6.67 6.30 -14.10
C SER A 30 -6.58 6.67 -12.61
N GLU A 31 -5.43 6.46 -11.98
CA GLU A 31 -5.19 6.75 -10.56
C GLU A 31 -4.71 8.19 -10.34
N ARG A 32 -4.11 8.82 -11.36
CA ARG A 32 -3.34 10.05 -11.23
C ARG A 32 -4.12 11.19 -10.56
N GLY A 33 -5.37 11.40 -10.94
CA GLY A 33 -6.20 12.44 -10.33
C GLY A 33 -6.38 12.25 -8.82
N HIS A 34 -6.68 11.03 -8.40
CA HIS A 34 -6.80 10.68 -6.98
C HIS A 34 -5.46 10.77 -6.25
N TYR A 35 -4.37 10.35 -6.91
CA TYR A 35 -3.03 10.42 -6.33
C TYR A 35 -2.56 11.86 -6.06
N GLU A 36 -2.96 12.82 -6.91
CA GLU A 36 -2.61 14.23 -6.78
C GLU A 36 -3.51 14.98 -5.77
N SER A 37 -4.77 14.53 -5.61
CA SER A 37 -5.75 15.18 -4.73
C SER A 37 -5.78 14.61 -3.31
N ALA A 38 -5.51 13.32 -3.15
CA ALA A 38 -5.66 12.66 -1.86
C ALA A 38 -4.53 12.99 -0.87
N GLU A 39 -4.92 13.16 0.39
CA GLU A 39 -3.98 13.35 1.49
C GLU A 39 -3.61 11.98 2.10
N GLU A 40 -2.32 11.70 2.24
CA GLU A 40 -1.83 10.54 3.00
C GLU A 40 -1.75 10.93 4.49
N LEU A 41 -2.88 10.81 5.19
CA LEU A 41 -2.98 11.15 6.61
C LEU A 41 -2.58 9.95 7.49
N PRO A 42 -1.94 10.19 8.66
CA PRO A 42 -1.69 9.14 9.64
C PRO A 42 -3.00 8.46 10.07
N TYR A 43 -2.99 7.14 10.13
CA TYR A 43 -4.17 6.35 10.49
C TYR A 43 -4.80 6.79 11.82
N GLU A 44 -3.97 6.93 12.87
CA GLU A 44 -4.44 7.32 14.21
C GLU A 44 -5.14 8.68 14.23
N GLN A 45 -4.70 9.61 13.38
CA GLN A 45 -5.31 10.92 13.26
C GLN A 45 -6.74 10.83 12.75
N VAL A 46 -6.97 10.05 11.69
CA VAL A 46 -8.32 9.87 11.11
C VAL A 46 -9.17 8.98 12.01
N LYS A 47 -8.60 7.93 12.60
CA LYS A 47 -9.32 7.04 13.53
C LYS A 47 -9.87 7.79 14.73
N THR A 48 -9.12 8.75 15.27
CA THR A 48 -9.56 9.53 16.43
C THR A 48 -10.76 10.43 16.13
N SER A 49 -10.85 10.99 14.93
CA SER A 49 -11.88 11.96 14.54
C SER A 49 -12.27 11.83 13.06
N PRO A 50 -12.81 10.69 12.60
CA PRO A 50 -13.09 10.46 11.17
C PRO A 50 -14.07 11.49 10.59
N TYR A 51 -14.96 12.02 11.41
CA TYR A 51 -15.93 13.05 10.99
C TYR A 51 -15.26 14.34 10.49
N GLU A 52 -14.12 14.74 11.07
CA GLU A 52 -13.38 15.93 10.66
C GLU A 52 -12.79 15.83 9.25
N TYR A 53 -12.62 14.59 8.76
CA TYR A 53 -12.01 14.31 7.46
C TYR A 53 -13.01 13.91 6.38
N LYS A 54 -14.31 13.99 6.62
CA LYS A 54 -15.37 13.57 5.66
C LYS A 54 -15.29 14.27 4.30
N THR A 55 -14.79 15.47 4.24
CA THR A 55 -14.66 16.26 3.00
C THR A 55 -13.32 16.09 2.31
N LYS A 56 -12.38 15.36 2.94
CA LYS A 56 -11.05 15.14 2.39
C LYS A 56 -10.99 13.77 1.74
N GLU A 57 -10.45 13.71 0.52
CA GLU A 57 -10.05 12.46 -0.06
C GLU A 57 -8.73 12.03 0.59
N ILE A 58 -8.73 10.87 1.24
CA ILE A 58 -7.54 10.30 1.88
C ILE A 58 -7.09 9.05 1.14
N THR A 59 -5.84 8.64 1.35
CA THR A 59 -5.32 7.40 0.76
C THR A 59 -4.53 6.59 1.76
N TRP A 60 -4.83 5.27 1.78
CA TRP A 60 -4.09 4.29 2.57
C TRP A 60 -3.86 3.00 1.79
N PHE A 61 -2.76 2.33 2.11
CA PHE A 61 -2.55 0.94 1.74
C PHE A 61 -3.11 0.02 2.81
N GLY A 62 -3.76 -1.06 2.40
CA GLY A 62 -4.26 -2.06 3.33
C GLY A 62 -4.27 -3.46 2.74
N VAL A 63 -3.96 -4.45 3.58
CA VAL A 63 -4.09 -5.87 3.23
C VAL A 63 -5.46 -6.36 3.67
N VAL A 64 -6.19 -7.00 2.78
CA VAL A 64 -7.53 -7.55 3.04
C VAL A 64 -7.44 -8.66 4.07
N GLU A 65 -8.16 -8.52 5.17
CA GLU A 65 -8.36 -9.54 6.20
C GLU A 65 -9.74 -10.20 6.12
N ASN A 66 -10.76 -9.43 5.71
CA ASN A 66 -12.11 -9.94 5.51
C ASN A 66 -12.81 -9.19 4.39
N LEU A 67 -13.85 -9.83 3.83
CA LEU A 67 -14.71 -9.24 2.80
C LEU A 67 -16.13 -9.75 2.96
N ALA A 68 -17.10 -8.86 2.76
CA ALA A 68 -18.52 -9.17 2.79
C ALA A 68 -19.26 -8.40 1.68
N GLU A 69 -20.25 -9.02 1.05
CA GLU A 69 -21.09 -8.32 0.11
C GLU A 69 -22.21 -7.58 0.84
N LEU A 70 -22.43 -6.34 0.48
CA LEU A 70 -23.49 -5.50 1.00
C LEU A 70 -24.78 -5.66 0.15
N PRO A 71 -25.98 -5.41 0.73
CA PRO A 71 -27.24 -5.51 0.02
C PRO A 71 -27.36 -4.60 -1.21
N ASP A 72 -26.59 -3.51 -1.26
CA ASP A 72 -26.55 -2.56 -2.38
C ASP A 72 -25.58 -2.99 -3.51
N GLY A 73 -25.00 -4.18 -3.41
CA GLY A 73 -24.06 -4.73 -4.38
C GLY A 73 -22.64 -4.20 -4.30
N ARG A 74 -22.31 -3.37 -3.29
CA ARG A 74 -20.94 -3.04 -2.92
C ARG A 74 -20.32 -4.18 -2.12
N THR A 75 -19.01 -4.16 -2.03
CA THR A 75 -18.23 -5.03 -1.17
C THR A 75 -17.65 -4.19 -0.04
N GLU A 76 -17.81 -4.68 1.18
CA GLU A 76 -17.15 -4.14 2.35
C GLU A 76 -15.90 -4.97 2.64
N LEU A 77 -14.76 -4.30 2.73
CA LEU A 77 -13.46 -4.90 3.00
C LEU A 77 -12.96 -4.43 4.36
N THR A 78 -12.55 -5.37 5.21
CA THR A 78 -11.72 -5.06 6.38
C THR A 78 -10.26 -5.13 5.96
N LEU A 79 -9.54 -4.02 6.10
CA LEU A 79 -8.17 -3.85 5.64
C LEU A 79 -7.23 -3.53 6.79
N ALA A 80 -6.17 -4.33 6.94
CA ALA A 80 -5.06 -4.02 7.84
C ALA A 80 -4.16 -2.95 7.22
N VAL A 81 -4.08 -1.78 7.84
CA VAL A 81 -3.28 -0.64 7.34
C VAL A 81 -1.82 -1.02 7.20
N ARG A 82 -1.21 -0.69 6.08
CA ARG A 82 0.20 -0.92 5.79
C ARG A 82 0.90 0.37 5.39
N LEU A 83 2.08 0.60 5.94
CA LEU A 83 2.92 1.71 5.52
C LEU A 83 3.64 1.35 4.22
N HIS A 84 3.48 2.18 3.23
CA HIS A 84 4.16 2.03 1.94
C HIS A 84 5.64 2.42 2.05
N GLN A 85 6.50 1.62 1.44
CA GLN A 85 7.91 1.96 1.29
C GLN A 85 8.10 2.69 -0.03
N ALA A 86 8.75 3.86 0.00
CA ALA A 86 8.94 4.71 -1.18
C ALA A 86 9.67 3.98 -2.33
N ARG A 87 10.49 2.99 -2.00
CA ARG A 87 11.28 2.23 -2.98
C ARG A 87 10.81 0.79 -3.07
N HIS A 88 10.43 0.37 -4.26
CA HIS A 88 9.98 -0.97 -4.57
C HIS A 88 11.14 -1.95 -4.76
N LEU A 89 10.86 -3.24 -4.67
CA LEU A 89 11.80 -4.29 -5.01
C LEU A 89 11.65 -4.62 -6.50
N CYS A 90 12.69 -4.36 -7.28
CA CYS A 90 12.73 -4.66 -8.72
C CYS A 90 13.90 -5.59 -9.02
N LYS A 91 13.70 -6.53 -9.95
CA LYS A 91 14.76 -7.33 -10.53
C LYS A 91 15.57 -6.50 -11.53
N ASP A 92 14.88 -5.69 -12.31
CA ASP A 92 15.42 -4.74 -13.26
C ASP A 92 14.63 -3.43 -13.14
N GLU A 93 15.31 -2.29 -13.28
CA GLU A 93 14.65 -0.97 -13.21
C GLU A 93 13.72 -0.70 -14.41
N TYR A 94 13.88 -1.44 -15.49
CA TYR A 94 13.08 -1.32 -16.72
C TYR A 94 11.95 -2.35 -16.85
N GLU A 95 11.92 -3.36 -15.97
CA GLU A 95 10.88 -4.40 -15.99
C GLU A 95 9.65 -4.02 -15.18
N ASP A 96 8.47 -4.48 -15.62
CA ASP A 96 7.21 -4.42 -14.86
C ASP A 96 7.18 -5.38 -13.66
N SER A 97 8.29 -6.07 -13.38
CA SER A 97 8.44 -7.03 -12.28
C SER A 97 8.59 -6.38 -10.90
N CYS A 98 8.59 -5.05 -10.83
CA CYS A 98 8.69 -4.33 -9.57
C CYS A 98 7.56 -4.69 -8.61
N ARG A 99 7.92 -5.20 -7.43
CA ARG A 99 6.98 -5.51 -6.37
C ARG A 99 6.85 -4.35 -5.40
N LEU A 100 5.63 -3.89 -5.22
CA LEU A 100 5.32 -2.90 -4.19
C LEU A 100 5.78 -3.43 -2.83
N THR A 101 6.41 -2.59 -2.03
CA THR A 101 6.89 -2.96 -0.70
C THR A 101 6.09 -2.22 0.37
N VAL A 102 5.56 -2.96 1.33
CA VAL A 102 4.80 -2.42 2.46
C VAL A 102 5.36 -2.91 3.79
N SER A 103 4.96 -2.31 4.89
CA SER A 103 5.36 -2.74 6.25
C SER A 103 4.91 -4.17 6.54
N ASP A 104 5.67 -4.87 7.40
CA ASP A 104 5.29 -6.21 7.88
C ASP A 104 4.12 -6.15 8.86
N THR A 105 4.09 -5.12 9.68
CA THR A 105 3.07 -4.92 10.72
C THR A 105 2.02 -3.93 10.25
N SER A 106 0.81 -4.09 10.78
CA SER A 106 -0.29 -3.13 10.65
C SER A 106 -0.23 -2.09 11.77
N THR A 107 -0.61 -0.85 11.45
CA THR A 107 -0.84 0.21 12.44
C THR A 107 -2.29 0.27 12.92
N GLY A 108 -3.18 -0.50 12.31
CA GLY A 108 -4.60 -0.56 12.64
C GLY A 108 -5.41 -1.16 11.50
N LYS A 109 -6.73 -1.01 11.56
CA LYS A 109 -7.65 -1.49 10.54
C LYS A 109 -8.61 -0.40 10.12
N PHE A 110 -9.12 -0.51 8.90
CA PHE A 110 -10.19 0.34 8.40
C PHE A 110 -11.14 -0.47 7.51
N ILE A 111 -12.34 0.01 7.38
CA ILE A 111 -13.35 -0.55 6.51
C ILE A 111 -13.39 0.26 5.22
N ALA A 112 -13.28 -0.40 4.08
CA ALA A 112 -13.48 0.23 2.77
C ALA A 112 -14.73 -0.33 2.09
N ARG A 113 -15.64 0.56 1.69
CA ARG A 113 -16.84 0.20 0.92
C ARG A 113 -16.64 0.57 -0.53
N LEU A 114 -16.66 -0.42 -1.41
CA LEU A 114 -16.35 -0.23 -2.82
C LEU A 114 -17.13 -1.19 -3.72
N LYS A 115 -17.16 -0.90 -5.01
CA LYS A 115 -17.71 -1.79 -6.01
C LYS A 115 -16.58 -2.46 -6.77
N LEU A 116 -16.40 -3.76 -6.58
CA LEU A 116 -15.40 -4.53 -7.30
C LEU A 116 -15.73 -4.63 -8.79
N ASN A 117 -14.71 -4.54 -9.64
CA ASN A 117 -14.83 -4.83 -11.06
C ASN A 117 -15.12 -6.30 -11.29
N SER A 118 -15.71 -6.64 -12.44
CA SER A 118 -16.10 -8.02 -12.75
C SER A 118 -14.93 -9.00 -12.72
N GLY A 119 -13.74 -8.60 -13.20
CA GLY A 119 -12.53 -9.40 -13.17
C GLY A 119 -11.93 -9.62 -11.78
N GLU A 120 -12.30 -8.77 -10.81
CA GLU A 120 -11.79 -8.84 -9.43
C GLU A 120 -12.73 -9.58 -8.47
N ARG A 121 -13.91 -9.99 -8.94
CA ARG A 121 -14.85 -10.83 -8.18
C ARG A 121 -14.50 -12.31 -8.25
N ALA A 122 -13.85 -12.74 -9.34
CA ALA A 122 -13.52 -14.15 -9.57
C ALA A 122 -12.21 -14.29 -10.36
N GLY A 123 -11.62 -15.49 -10.36
CA GLY A 123 -10.41 -15.78 -11.13
C GLY A 123 -9.10 -15.47 -10.40
N LYS A 124 -8.02 -15.37 -11.15
CA LYS A 124 -6.67 -15.17 -10.60
C LYS A 124 -6.46 -13.79 -10.01
N GLU A 125 -7.11 -12.79 -10.59
CA GLU A 125 -7.02 -11.38 -10.18
C GLU A 125 -8.11 -10.98 -9.19
N ARG A 126 -8.79 -11.96 -8.57
CA ARG A 126 -9.84 -11.65 -7.59
C ARG A 126 -9.28 -10.97 -6.36
N VAL A 127 -10.03 -10.01 -5.83
CA VAL A 127 -9.79 -9.45 -4.50
C VAL A 127 -10.23 -10.46 -3.44
N TRP A 128 -9.33 -10.83 -2.56
CA TRP A 128 -9.64 -11.72 -1.45
C TRP A 128 -8.66 -11.52 -0.29
N VAL A 129 -8.78 -12.33 0.77
CA VAL A 129 -7.90 -12.29 1.94
C VAL A 129 -6.43 -12.44 1.53
N GLY A 130 -5.61 -11.45 1.94
CA GLY A 130 -4.21 -11.35 1.57
C GLY A 130 -3.93 -10.52 0.30
N SER A 131 -4.94 -10.01 -0.41
CA SER A 131 -4.75 -8.98 -1.43
C SER A 131 -4.32 -7.67 -0.78
N LEU A 132 -3.47 -6.90 -1.45
CA LEU A 132 -3.15 -5.53 -1.06
C LEU A 132 -3.96 -4.57 -1.93
N LEU A 133 -4.59 -3.59 -1.29
CA LEU A 133 -5.22 -2.48 -1.98
C LEU A 133 -4.62 -1.16 -1.53
N LYS A 134 -4.53 -0.22 -2.47
CA LYS A 134 -4.43 1.20 -2.17
C LYS A 134 -5.81 1.80 -2.35
N ILE A 135 -6.36 2.32 -1.29
CA ILE A 135 -7.70 2.91 -1.25
C ILE A 135 -7.58 4.42 -1.29
N TYR A 136 -8.43 5.04 -2.10
CA TYR A 136 -8.70 6.46 -2.11
C TYR A 136 -10.17 6.65 -1.77
N GLY A 137 -10.49 7.57 -0.87
CA GLY A 137 -11.88 7.76 -0.49
C GLY A 137 -12.06 8.76 0.63
N HIS A 138 -13.31 8.91 1.02
CA HIS A 138 -13.71 9.84 2.07
C HIS A 138 -14.10 9.07 3.34
N PRO A 139 -13.56 9.43 4.52
CA PRO A 139 -14.10 8.93 5.78
C PRO A 139 -15.59 9.26 5.89
N THR A 140 -16.43 8.29 6.24
CA THR A 140 -17.87 8.52 6.40
C THR A 140 -18.19 9.28 7.69
N GLY A 141 -17.27 9.25 8.64
CA GLY A 141 -17.46 9.73 10.01
C GLY A 141 -17.97 8.65 10.96
N ASP A 142 -18.27 7.46 10.44
CA ASP A 142 -18.73 6.32 11.21
C ASP A 142 -17.59 5.35 11.52
N TYR A 143 -17.85 4.45 12.44
CA TYR A 143 -17.00 3.32 12.79
C TYR A 143 -17.76 2.02 12.57
N ASP A 144 -17.03 0.94 12.37
CA ASP A 144 -17.60 -0.39 12.49
C ASP A 144 -17.80 -0.81 13.96
N ASP A 145 -18.29 -2.03 14.18
CA ASP A 145 -18.54 -2.57 15.52
C ASP A 145 -17.24 -2.77 16.35
N HIS A 146 -16.07 -2.68 15.72
CA HIS A 146 -14.75 -2.79 16.37
C HIS A 146 -14.08 -1.44 16.60
N GLY A 147 -14.72 -0.34 16.19
CA GLY A 147 -14.17 1.00 16.31
C GLY A 147 -13.16 1.34 15.22
N ASP A 148 -13.21 0.67 14.09
CA ASP A 148 -12.37 0.97 12.94
C ASP A 148 -13.09 1.94 11.98
N PRO A 149 -12.40 2.97 11.44
CA PRO A 149 -13.05 3.99 10.61
C PRO A 149 -13.52 3.43 9.27
N VAL A 150 -14.68 3.90 8.82
CA VAL A 150 -15.28 3.51 7.55
C VAL A 150 -14.97 4.54 6.47
N ILE A 151 -14.49 4.05 5.31
CA ILE A 151 -14.11 4.85 4.15
C ILE A 151 -15.03 4.51 2.97
N ASP A 152 -15.75 5.48 2.43
CA ASP A 152 -16.40 5.37 1.13
C ASP A 152 -15.36 5.56 0.03
N THR A 153 -15.08 4.49 -0.70
CA THR A 153 -14.01 4.44 -1.69
C THR A 153 -14.42 5.09 -3.01
N THR A 154 -13.63 6.05 -3.48
CA THR A 154 -13.78 6.70 -4.78
C THR A 154 -12.97 6.01 -5.87
N TYR A 155 -11.77 5.54 -5.51
CA TYR A 155 -10.89 4.77 -6.39
C TYR A 155 -10.07 3.79 -5.57
N TYR A 156 -9.66 2.69 -6.19
CA TYR A 156 -8.72 1.74 -5.60
C TYR A 156 -7.81 1.14 -6.65
N ARG A 157 -6.62 0.74 -6.22
CA ARG A 157 -5.70 -0.09 -6.99
C ARG A 157 -5.43 -1.37 -6.23
N HIS A 158 -5.42 -2.48 -6.95
CA HIS A 158 -5.31 -3.82 -6.40
C HIS A 158 -4.00 -4.50 -6.79
N TRP A 159 -3.40 -5.21 -5.86
CA TRP A 159 -2.29 -6.13 -6.06
C TRP A 159 -2.69 -7.50 -5.51
N PRO A 160 -2.80 -8.52 -6.36
CA PRO A 160 -3.08 -9.88 -5.93
C PRO A 160 -2.04 -10.39 -4.93
N ARG A 161 -2.44 -11.32 -4.09
CA ARG A 161 -1.53 -11.96 -3.14
C ARG A 161 -0.32 -12.55 -3.88
N GLY A 162 0.90 -12.21 -3.42
CA GLY A 162 2.15 -12.65 -4.02
C GLY A 162 2.73 -11.72 -5.09
N THR A 163 2.03 -10.64 -5.46
CA THR A 163 2.54 -9.61 -6.39
C THR A 163 3.13 -8.39 -5.68
N TYR A 164 3.03 -8.33 -4.35
CA TYR A 164 3.68 -7.37 -3.49
C TYR A 164 4.55 -8.09 -2.45
N VAL A 165 5.39 -7.37 -1.73
CA VAL A 165 6.25 -7.92 -0.69
C VAL A 165 6.20 -7.04 0.56
N THR A 166 6.51 -7.66 1.71
CA THR A 166 6.73 -6.93 2.95
C THR A 166 8.21 -6.57 3.11
N THR A 167 8.52 -5.68 4.04
CA THR A 167 9.91 -5.26 4.33
C THR A 167 10.80 -6.43 4.74
N ALA A 168 10.30 -7.39 5.51
CA ALA A 168 11.05 -8.60 5.89
C ALA A 168 11.30 -9.52 4.69
N GLN A 169 10.29 -9.73 3.83
CA GLN A 169 10.44 -10.51 2.60
C GLN A 169 11.45 -9.86 1.66
N ARG A 170 11.39 -8.53 1.48
CA ARG A 170 12.36 -7.77 0.70
C ARG A 170 13.78 -7.99 1.22
N ALA A 171 14.01 -7.87 2.53
CA ALA A 171 15.32 -8.07 3.14
C ALA A 171 15.88 -9.48 2.92
N ALA A 172 15.02 -10.50 2.85
CA ALA A 172 15.42 -11.87 2.53
C ALA A 172 15.77 -12.05 1.04
N MET A 173 15.15 -11.29 0.13
CA MET A 173 15.35 -11.38 -1.32
C MET A 173 16.57 -10.58 -1.82
N THR A 174 17.02 -9.58 -1.05
CA THR A 174 18.19 -8.72 -1.38
C THR A 174 19.51 -9.22 -0.83
N ARG A 175 19.54 -10.37 -0.16
CA ARG A 175 20.76 -10.99 0.42
C ARG A 175 21.48 -11.87 -0.60
#